data_6fa1ee608b9001f434cedb6c19a0befe
#
_entry.id   6fa1ee608b9001f434cedb6c19a0befe
#
_cell.length_a   1.000
_cell.length_b   1.000
_cell.length_c   1.000
_cell.angle_alpha   90.00
_cell.angle_beta   90.00
_cell.angle_gamma   90.00
#
_symmetry.space_group_name_H-M   'P 1'
#
loop_
_entity.id
_entity.type
_entity.pdbx_description
1 polymer ?
#
loop_
_entity_poly.entity_id
_entity_poly.type
_entity_poly.pdbx_seq_one_letter_code
_entity_poly.pdbx_strand_id
1 'polypeptide(L)'
;MITRRSFLTNTARTGTAIALAPLSAAFASGRSNPVRKSINKEEPKMKTRKLGSLEVSELGLGCMNMAGNYNPPADHQQSIKTIRTAFENGVRFFDTAEVYGPYTDESLVGEALQPFRDQVKIATKFGFAIDGTVALDSRPERIKKVVEESLKRLRTDYIDLYYQHRVDPNVPIEDVAGTIKDLVQQGKVLHFGLSEASPKTIRRAHAVQPVSAVQSEYSMWTRNVELNGVLKTCEELGIGFVPWSPLGSGFLTGKYDTTTHFDKETDFRAGFPRYSKEFLPLNMPLIEWLKGYATSRNATPSQVALAWLLAKSPSIVPIPGTRTQDHLLENLGAQNLVLTQKDVQDIDTMLPKFPIYGERMGEAHMSSIDYTF
;
A
#
# COMPACT_ATOMS: atom_id res chain seq x y z
N MET A 1 -41.07 -31.67 31.25
CA MET A 1 -41.42 -32.01 32.64
C MET A 1 -40.47 -31.27 33.54
N ILE A 2 -41.05 -30.37 34.39
CA ILE A 2 -40.65 -29.95 35.75
C ILE A 2 -39.42 -29.01 35.80
N THR A 3 -39.58 -27.72 35.92
CA THR A 3 -40.05 -26.67 36.92
C THR A 3 -38.96 -26.34 37.93
N ARG A 4 -38.52 -25.03 37.92
CA ARG A 4 -38.83 -23.89 38.78
C ARG A 4 -38.35 -23.96 40.24
N ARG A 5 -37.65 -22.96 40.74
CA ARG A 5 -37.95 -21.82 41.65
C ARG A 5 -36.75 -21.56 42.55
N SER A 6 -36.20 -20.37 42.51
CA SER A 6 -36.39 -19.16 43.35
C SER A 6 -36.40 -19.39 44.86
N PHE A 7 -35.57 -18.62 45.61
CA PHE A 7 -36.04 -17.90 46.81
C PHE A 7 -35.06 -16.77 47.19
N LEU A 8 -35.68 -15.65 47.51
CA LEU A 8 -35.17 -14.41 48.08
C LEU A 8 -34.97 -14.55 49.61
N THR A 9 -34.17 -13.69 50.28
CA THR A 9 -34.55 -12.67 51.27
C THR A 9 -33.34 -12.21 52.06
N ASN A 10 -33.10 -10.92 52.03
CA ASN A 10 -33.14 -9.87 53.06
C ASN A 10 -32.64 -10.20 54.47
N THR A 11 -31.74 -9.39 55.01
CA THR A 11 -32.06 -8.43 56.08
C THR A 11 -30.87 -7.52 56.44
N ALA A 12 -31.20 -6.24 56.62
CA ALA A 12 -30.36 -5.16 57.13
C ALA A 12 -30.26 -5.23 58.67
N ARG A 13 -29.20 -4.66 59.24
CA ARG A 13 -29.27 -3.87 60.49
C ARG A 13 -28.05 -3.00 60.74
N THR A 14 -28.34 -1.79 60.98
CA THR A 14 -27.71 -0.61 61.53
C THR A 14 -26.86 -0.84 62.81
N GLY A 15 -25.76 -0.05 62.93
CA GLY A 15 -25.02 0.12 64.18
C GLY A 15 -24.06 1.30 64.13
N THR A 16 -24.46 2.41 64.74
CA THR A 16 -23.74 3.69 64.94
C THR A 16 -22.89 3.62 66.22
N ALA A 17 -21.66 4.20 66.20
CA ALA A 17 -20.97 4.79 67.37
C ALA A 17 -19.61 5.37 66.94
N ILE A 18 -19.43 6.66 66.86
CA ILE A 18 -18.90 7.66 67.80
C ILE A 18 -17.39 7.51 68.12
N ALA A 19 -16.68 8.49 67.60
CA ALA A 19 -15.49 9.25 67.92
C ALA A 19 -14.52 8.80 69.02
N LEU A 20 -13.25 8.97 68.73
CA LEU A 20 -12.25 9.71 69.52
C LEU A 20 -10.93 9.81 68.74
N ALA A 21 -10.46 11.05 68.54
CA ALA A 21 -9.10 11.33 68.08
C ALA A 21 -8.14 11.40 69.28
N PRO A 22 -6.85 11.24 69.05
CA PRO A 22 -5.89 12.25 69.53
C PRO A 22 -4.90 12.69 68.44
N LEU A 23 -4.58 13.98 68.57
CA LEU A 23 -3.46 14.64 67.90
C LEU A 23 -2.12 13.97 68.25
N SER A 24 -1.22 13.88 67.27
CA SER A 24 0.22 13.88 67.49
C SER A 24 0.97 14.36 66.23
N ALA A 25 1.52 15.50 66.36
CA ALA A 25 2.77 16.08 65.87
C ALA A 25 3.35 15.66 64.53
N ALA A 26 3.59 16.67 63.70
CA ALA A 26 4.32 16.76 62.46
C ALA A 26 5.77 16.31 62.57
N PHE A 27 6.23 15.57 61.54
CA PHE A 27 7.58 15.65 61.05
C PHE A 27 7.53 15.76 59.53
N ALA A 28 7.85 16.95 59.05
CA ALA A 28 8.05 17.26 57.64
C ALA A 28 9.41 16.67 57.21
N SER A 29 9.40 15.63 56.40
CA SER A 29 10.54 15.24 55.59
C SER A 29 10.18 15.47 54.13
N GLY A 30 10.65 16.59 53.60
CA GLY A 30 10.55 16.90 52.17
C GLY A 30 11.25 15.85 51.34
N ARG A 31 10.46 15.01 50.67
CA ARG A 31 10.94 14.25 49.48
C ARG A 31 10.36 14.98 48.26
N SER A 32 11.20 15.78 47.61
CA SER A 32 10.95 16.26 46.29
C SER A 32 10.80 15.10 45.31
N ASN A 33 9.59 14.84 44.87
CA ASN A 33 9.35 13.97 43.73
C ASN A 33 10.01 14.62 42.48
N PRO A 34 10.87 13.90 41.75
CA PRO A 34 11.36 14.41 40.48
C PRO A 34 10.17 14.47 39.54
N VAL A 35 9.78 15.70 39.15
CA VAL A 35 8.86 15.93 38.04
C VAL A 35 9.47 15.22 36.82
N ARG A 36 8.92 14.06 36.47
CA ARG A 36 9.16 13.44 35.16
C ARG A 36 8.65 14.45 34.12
N LYS A 37 9.56 15.25 33.58
CA LYS A 37 9.31 15.94 32.30
C LYS A 37 9.02 14.83 31.30
N SER A 38 7.76 14.64 30.95
CA SER A 38 7.36 13.95 29.75
C SER A 38 7.95 14.77 28.59
N ILE A 39 9.05 14.28 28.03
CA ILE A 39 9.53 14.73 26.74
C ILE A 39 8.48 14.20 25.77
N ASN A 40 7.48 15.02 25.45
CA ASN A 40 6.69 14.81 24.24
C ASN A 40 7.68 14.93 23.06
N LYS A 41 8.33 13.85 22.70
CA LYS A 41 8.83 13.69 21.34
C LYS A 41 7.57 13.64 20.48
N GLU A 42 7.22 14.74 19.85
CA GLU A 42 6.38 14.66 18.67
C GLU A 42 7.10 13.68 17.72
N GLU A 43 6.53 12.49 17.57
CA GLU A 43 7.01 11.55 16.57
C GLU A 43 6.91 12.26 15.21
N PRO A 44 7.91 12.14 14.33
CA PRO A 44 7.90 12.79 13.04
C PRO A 44 6.66 12.32 12.27
N LYS A 45 5.66 13.18 12.20
CA LYS A 45 4.41 12.91 11.48
C LYS A 45 4.77 12.73 10.01
N MET A 46 4.49 11.53 9.45
CA MET A 46 4.70 11.28 8.02
C MET A 46 4.01 12.37 7.20
N LYS A 47 4.70 12.90 6.19
CA LYS A 47 4.14 13.93 5.30
C LYS A 47 2.96 13.36 4.53
N THR A 48 2.06 14.23 4.09
CA THR A 48 0.94 13.88 3.24
C THR A 48 1.16 14.33 1.80
N ARG A 49 0.52 13.64 0.86
CA ARG A 49 0.48 13.96 -0.57
C ARG A 49 -0.94 13.84 -1.08
N LYS A 50 -1.19 14.37 -2.26
CA LYS A 50 -2.51 14.32 -2.89
C LYS A 50 -2.49 13.41 -4.11
N LEU A 51 -3.49 12.52 -4.16
CA LEU A 51 -3.89 11.76 -5.33
C LEU A 51 -5.19 12.37 -5.86
N GLY A 52 -5.08 13.34 -6.79
CA GLY A 52 -6.20 14.22 -7.11
C GLY A 52 -6.67 14.99 -5.88
N SER A 53 -7.93 14.76 -5.46
CA SER A 53 -8.49 15.35 -4.22
C SER A 53 -8.25 14.51 -2.96
N LEU A 54 -7.82 13.25 -3.10
CA LEU A 54 -7.57 12.33 -1.98
C LEU A 54 -6.24 12.64 -1.31
N GLU A 55 -6.27 12.99 -0.03
CA GLU A 55 -5.05 13.14 0.78
C GLU A 55 -4.65 11.81 1.41
N VAL A 56 -3.38 11.44 1.26
CA VAL A 56 -2.79 10.17 1.74
C VAL A 56 -1.40 10.42 2.36
N SER A 57 -0.87 9.46 3.11
CA SER A 57 0.56 9.49 3.51
C SER A 57 1.48 9.41 2.29
N GLU A 58 2.64 10.05 2.34
CA GLU A 58 3.58 10.10 1.20
C GLU A 58 4.15 8.73 0.79
N LEU A 59 4.12 7.75 1.69
CA LEU A 59 4.33 6.33 1.43
C LEU A 59 3.08 5.57 1.86
N GLY A 60 2.61 4.68 1.00
CA GLY A 60 1.57 3.71 1.32
C GLY A 60 2.15 2.33 1.61
N LEU A 61 1.30 1.36 1.92
CA LEU A 61 1.64 -0.05 2.07
C LEU A 61 0.88 -0.88 1.05
N GLY A 62 1.59 -1.57 0.14
CA GLY A 62 1.02 -2.63 -0.70
C GLY A 62 0.88 -3.91 0.10
N CYS A 63 -0.34 -4.48 0.15
CA CYS A 63 -0.64 -5.65 0.99
C CYS A 63 -0.58 -6.98 0.22
N MET A 64 -0.51 -6.96 -1.12
CA MET A 64 -0.57 -8.14 -1.99
C MET A 64 0.28 -9.33 -1.53
N ASN A 65 1.50 -9.09 -1.06
CA ASN A 65 2.42 -10.15 -0.66
C ASN A 65 2.11 -10.77 0.70
N MET A 66 1.09 -10.28 1.41
CA MET A 66 0.62 -10.85 2.68
C MET A 66 -0.38 -11.98 2.46
N ALA A 67 -1.02 -12.06 1.28
CA ALA A 67 -1.99 -13.10 0.94
C ALA A 67 -1.46 -14.16 -0.04
N GLY A 68 -0.17 -14.14 -0.36
CA GLY A 68 0.44 -15.07 -1.31
C GLY A 68 1.32 -14.36 -2.33
N ASN A 69 1.42 -14.92 -3.53
CA ASN A 69 2.20 -14.47 -4.69
C ASN A 69 3.73 -14.54 -4.51
N TYR A 70 4.23 -14.50 -3.30
CA TYR A 70 5.66 -14.66 -2.97
C TYR A 70 5.83 -15.75 -1.92
N ASN A 71 6.81 -16.61 -2.12
CA ASN A 71 7.11 -17.72 -1.21
C ASN A 71 8.01 -17.26 -0.03
N PRO A 72 7.83 -17.82 1.15
CA PRO A 72 6.67 -18.54 1.65
C PRO A 72 5.46 -17.63 1.85
N PRO A 73 4.22 -18.17 1.96
CA PRO A 73 3.06 -17.40 2.36
C PRO A 73 3.31 -16.68 3.69
N ALA A 74 2.76 -15.49 3.84
CA ALA A 74 2.87 -14.76 5.09
C ALA A 74 1.98 -15.39 6.17
N ASP A 75 2.45 -15.39 7.40
CA ASP A 75 1.61 -15.71 8.56
C ASP A 75 0.55 -14.64 8.78
N HIS A 76 -0.68 -15.04 9.09
CA HIS A 76 -1.82 -14.14 9.24
C HIS A 76 -1.61 -13.11 10.37
N GLN A 77 -1.14 -13.57 11.54
CA GLN A 77 -0.91 -12.68 12.68
C GLN A 77 0.28 -11.75 12.44
N GLN A 78 1.32 -12.25 11.80
CA GLN A 78 2.45 -11.45 11.35
C GLN A 78 1.99 -10.34 10.38
N SER A 79 1.10 -10.65 9.46
CA SER A 79 0.56 -9.70 8.49
C SER A 79 -0.27 -8.61 9.17
N ILE A 80 -1.19 -8.97 10.06
CA ILE A 80 -1.94 -8.01 10.88
C ILE A 80 -1.00 -7.10 11.66
N LYS A 81 0.02 -7.67 12.30
CA LYS A 81 1.01 -6.91 13.06
C LYS A 81 1.79 -5.95 12.17
N THR A 82 2.17 -6.37 10.96
CA THR A 82 2.87 -5.51 10.00
C THR A 82 2.00 -4.34 9.53
N ILE A 83 0.72 -4.58 9.21
CA ILE A 83 -0.23 -3.53 8.82
C ILE A 83 -0.42 -2.52 9.98
N ARG A 84 -0.61 -3.00 11.21
CA ARG A 84 -0.76 -2.13 12.38
C ARG A 84 0.50 -1.36 12.71
N THR A 85 1.68 -1.98 12.59
CA THR A 85 2.97 -1.27 12.73
C THR A 85 3.12 -0.17 11.66
N ALA A 86 2.65 -0.39 10.43
CA ALA A 86 2.63 0.65 9.41
C ALA A 86 1.76 1.85 9.84
N PHE A 87 0.56 1.58 10.34
CA PHE A 87 -0.33 2.62 10.87
C PHE A 87 0.31 3.38 12.04
N GLU A 88 0.91 2.68 13.00
CA GLU A 88 1.60 3.28 14.16
C GLU A 88 2.79 4.16 13.73
N ASN A 89 3.42 3.86 12.59
CA ASN A 89 4.50 4.65 12.00
C ASN A 89 4.04 5.69 10.96
N GLY A 90 2.76 6.05 10.97
CA GLY A 90 2.22 7.17 10.20
C GLY A 90 1.71 6.83 8.80
N VAL A 91 1.78 5.57 8.35
CA VAL A 91 1.14 5.16 7.08
C VAL A 91 -0.37 5.30 7.22
N ARG A 92 -0.98 5.94 6.22
CA ARG A 92 -2.44 6.17 6.16
C ARG A 92 -3.04 5.70 4.84
N PHE A 93 -2.25 5.12 3.95
CA PHE A 93 -2.67 4.61 2.66
C PHE A 93 -2.31 3.13 2.52
N PHE A 94 -3.31 2.26 2.33
CA PHE A 94 -3.18 0.82 2.25
C PHE A 94 -3.81 0.33 0.95
N ASP A 95 -3.08 -0.47 0.17
CA ASP A 95 -3.49 -0.94 -1.15
C ASP A 95 -3.67 -2.46 -1.15
N THR A 96 -4.85 -2.92 -1.55
CA THR A 96 -5.23 -4.33 -1.73
C THR A 96 -5.97 -4.55 -3.05
N ALA A 97 -6.52 -5.72 -3.30
CA ALA A 97 -7.40 -6.03 -4.43
C ALA A 97 -8.21 -7.30 -4.18
N GLU A 98 -9.38 -7.44 -4.85
CA GLU A 98 -10.20 -8.66 -4.78
C GLU A 98 -9.45 -9.91 -5.22
N VAL A 99 -8.56 -9.78 -6.22
CA VAL A 99 -7.80 -10.91 -6.79
C VAL A 99 -6.66 -11.37 -5.91
N TYR A 100 -6.29 -10.62 -4.87
CA TYR A 100 -5.16 -11.00 -4.01
C TYR A 100 -5.56 -12.11 -3.04
N GLY A 101 -4.96 -13.29 -3.23
CA GLY A 101 -5.14 -14.48 -2.43
C GLY A 101 -6.39 -15.34 -2.61
N PRO A 102 -7.17 -15.35 -3.70
CA PRO A 102 -8.25 -14.40 -3.98
C PRO A 102 -9.09 -14.09 -2.75
N TYR A 103 -9.51 -12.86 -2.59
CA TYR A 103 -10.37 -12.32 -1.50
C TYR A 103 -9.74 -12.28 -0.10
N THR A 104 -8.71 -13.08 0.16
CA THR A 104 -8.14 -13.23 1.52
C THR A 104 -7.39 -11.97 1.97
N ASP A 105 -6.76 -11.25 1.04
CA ASP A 105 -6.04 -10.02 1.35
C ASP A 105 -6.98 -8.89 1.78
N GLU A 106 -8.11 -8.70 1.11
CA GLU A 106 -9.11 -7.71 1.55
C GLU A 106 -9.66 -8.05 2.94
N SER A 107 -9.88 -9.34 3.24
CA SER A 107 -10.33 -9.78 4.56
C SER A 107 -9.29 -9.50 5.65
N LEU A 108 -8.01 -9.75 5.34
CA LEU A 108 -6.87 -9.45 6.21
C LEU A 108 -6.75 -7.93 6.47
N VAL A 109 -6.80 -7.12 5.43
CA VAL A 109 -6.72 -5.65 5.52
C VAL A 109 -7.90 -5.10 6.32
N GLY A 110 -9.11 -5.60 6.05
CA GLY A 110 -10.31 -5.24 6.80
C GLY A 110 -10.20 -5.55 8.29
N GLU A 111 -9.71 -6.74 8.65
CA GLU A 111 -9.48 -7.12 10.04
C GLU A 111 -8.42 -6.26 10.73
N ALA A 112 -7.31 -6.03 10.04
CA ALA A 112 -6.20 -5.28 10.61
C ALA A 112 -6.55 -3.81 10.88
N LEU A 113 -7.31 -3.17 9.95
CA LEU A 113 -7.59 -1.73 9.95
C LEU A 113 -8.95 -1.35 10.54
N GLN A 114 -9.84 -2.30 10.81
CA GLN A 114 -11.15 -2.01 11.39
C GLN A 114 -11.10 -1.06 12.61
N PRO A 115 -10.15 -1.19 13.57
CA PRO A 115 -10.06 -0.28 14.71
C PRO A 115 -9.68 1.17 14.35
N PHE A 116 -9.16 1.41 13.15
CA PHE A 116 -8.61 2.70 12.70
C PHE A 116 -9.24 3.18 11.39
N ARG A 117 -10.38 2.58 10.99
CA ARG A 117 -10.96 2.78 9.65
C ARG A 117 -11.10 4.26 9.26
N ASP A 118 -11.52 5.09 10.17
CA ASP A 118 -11.74 6.54 9.95
C ASP A 118 -10.43 7.33 9.81
N GLN A 119 -9.30 6.73 10.19
CA GLN A 119 -7.98 7.37 10.16
C GLN A 119 -7.14 6.95 8.96
N VAL A 120 -7.62 6.02 8.13
CA VAL A 120 -6.86 5.45 7.00
C VAL A 120 -7.62 5.58 5.70
N LYS A 121 -6.87 5.47 4.60
CA LYS A 121 -7.36 5.39 3.24
C LYS A 121 -7.08 3.99 2.70
N ILE A 122 -8.13 3.29 2.28
CA ILE A 122 -8.04 1.95 1.73
C ILE A 122 -8.31 2.03 0.22
N ALA A 123 -7.35 1.55 -0.57
CA ALA A 123 -7.53 1.31 -1.98
C ALA A 123 -7.74 -0.18 -2.23
N THR A 124 -8.73 -0.52 -3.06
CA THR A 124 -8.90 -1.88 -3.59
C THR A 124 -9.26 -1.83 -5.07
N LYS A 125 -9.32 -2.99 -5.72
CA LYS A 125 -9.39 -3.09 -7.18
C LYS A 125 -10.38 -4.15 -7.62
N PHE A 126 -11.05 -3.90 -8.77
CA PHE A 126 -11.91 -4.83 -9.50
C PHE A 126 -11.38 -5.09 -10.91
N GLY A 127 -11.93 -6.04 -11.61
CA GLY A 127 -11.76 -6.19 -13.06
C GLY A 127 -11.10 -7.48 -13.51
N PHE A 128 -10.61 -8.34 -12.63
CA PHE A 128 -10.25 -9.70 -12.99
C PHE A 128 -11.44 -10.65 -12.84
N ALA A 129 -11.59 -11.58 -13.77
CA ALA A 129 -12.42 -12.75 -13.57
C ALA A 129 -11.71 -13.69 -12.60
N ILE A 130 -12.31 -13.95 -11.44
CA ILE A 130 -11.69 -14.83 -10.42
C ILE A 130 -12.23 -16.24 -10.61
N ASP A 131 -11.84 -16.86 -11.70
CA ASP A 131 -12.24 -18.21 -12.14
C ASP A 131 -11.03 -19.11 -12.46
N GLY A 132 -9.82 -18.66 -12.08
CA GLY A 132 -8.55 -19.34 -12.38
C GLY A 132 -7.95 -18.98 -13.74
N THR A 133 -8.59 -18.09 -14.51
CA THR A 133 -8.04 -17.51 -15.75
C THR A 133 -7.42 -16.14 -15.49
N VAL A 134 -6.70 -15.59 -16.46
CA VAL A 134 -6.22 -14.19 -16.44
C VAL A 134 -7.22 -13.28 -17.16
N ALA A 135 -8.44 -13.74 -17.37
CA ALA A 135 -9.48 -12.99 -18.06
C ALA A 135 -9.91 -11.76 -17.28
N LEU A 136 -10.38 -10.76 -18.00
CA LEU A 136 -10.87 -9.49 -17.44
C LEU A 136 -12.41 -9.48 -17.50
N ASP A 137 -13.04 -8.88 -16.49
CA ASP A 137 -14.47 -8.66 -16.44
C ASP A 137 -14.79 -7.35 -15.71
N SER A 138 -14.92 -6.27 -16.51
CA SER A 138 -15.28 -4.95 -16.01
C SER A 138 -16.71 -4.54 -16.41
N ARG A 139 -17.61 -5.50 -16.66
CA ARG A 139 -19.03 -5.19 -16.95
C ARG A 139 -19.69 -4.51 -15.75
N PRO A 140 -20.59 -3.55 -15.99
CA PRO A 140 -21.27 -2.79 -14.93
C PRO A 140 -21.87 -3.64 -13.81
N GLU A 141 -22.55 -4.73 -14.16
CA GLU A 141 -23.16 -5.64 -13.18
C GLU A 141 -22.10 -6.35 -12.32
N ARG A 142 -20.93 -6.69 -12.91
CA ARG A 142 -19.81 -7.31 -12.16
C ARG A 142 -19.19 -6.30 -11.21
N ILE A 143 -18.95 -5.05 -11.64
CA ILE A 143 -18.42 -3.98 -10.80
C ILE A 143 -19.32 -3.75 -9.58
N LYS A 144 -20.66 -3.64 -9.80
CA LYS A 144 -21.65 -3.45 -8.73
C LYS A 144 -21.66 -4.63 -7.74
N LYS A 145 -21.49 -5.85 -8.23
CA LYS A 145 -21.37 -7.03 -7.35
C LYS A 145 -20.09 -7.01 -6.53
N VAL A 146 -18.94 -6.77 -7.18
CA VAL A 146 -17.62 -6.77 -6.53
C VAL A 146 -17.52 -5.74 -5.42
N VAL A 147 -18.03 -4.52 -5.63
CA VAL A 147 -17.95 -3.48 -4.60
C VAL A 147 -18.68 -3.88 -3.32
N GLU A 148 -19.86 -4.53 -3.42
CA GLU A 148 -20.61 -5.01 -2.25
C GLU A 148 -19.84 -6.12 -1.49
N GLU A 149 -19.19 -6.99 -2.24
CA GLU A 149 -18.39 -8.06 -1.66
C GLU A 149 -17.09 -7.54 -1.04
N SER A 150 -16.43 -6.56 -1.66
CA SER A 150 -15.24 -5.89 -1.14
C SER A 150 -15.54 -5.11 0.14
N LEU A 151 -16.65 -4.37 0.20
CA LEU A 151 -17.10 -3.66 1.41
C LEU A 151 -17.27 -4.62 2.59
N LYS A 152 -17.86 -5.80 2.37
CA LYS A 152 -18.00 -6.83 3.42
C LYS A 152 -16.65 -7.35 3.91
N ARG A 153 -15.73 -7.69 2.97
CA ARG A 153 -14.39 -8.19 3.32
C ARG A 153 -13.57 -7.15 4.04
N LEU A 154 -13.63 -5.91 3.58
CA LEU A 154 -12.93 -4.77 4.19
C LEU A 154 -13.59 -4.27 5.49
N ARG A 155 -14.78 -4.79 5.86
CA ARG A 155 -15.53 -4.42 7.07
C ARG A 155 -15.80 -2.92 7.18
N THR A 156 -16.28 -2.32 6.08
CA THR A 156 -16.50 -0.88 5.94
C THR A 156 -17.68 -0.59 5.01
N ASP A 157 -18.27 0.59 5.14
CA ASP A 157 -19.38 1.03 4.29
C ASP A 157 -18.93 1.80 3.05
N TYR A 158 -17.64 2.15 2.94
CA TYR A 158 -17.09 2.89 1.82
C TYR A 158 -15.64 2.48 1.50
N ILE A 159 -15.25 2.61 0.23
CA ILE A 159 -13.90 2.44 -0.29
C ILE A 159 -13.34 3.83 -0.61
N ASP A 160 -12.15 4.17 -0.07
CA ASP A 160 -11.57 5.49 -0.31
C ASP A 160 -11.11 5.66 -1.76
N LEU A 161 -10.52 4.62 -2.37
CA LEU A 161 -10.05 4.63 -3.75
C LEU A 161 -10.30 3.27 -4.42
N TYR A 162 -11.08 3.27 -5.49
CA TYR A 162 -11.46 2.05 -6.19
C TYR A 162 -10.89 2.03 -7.59
N TYR A 163 -9.99 1.08 -7.86
CA TYR A 163 -9.31 0.97 -9.14
C TYR A 163 -9.97 -0.05 -10.07
N GLN A 164 -10.03 0.28 -11.37
CA GLN A 164 -10.02 -0.77 -12.38
C GLN A 164 -8.60 -1.34 -12.47
N HIS A 165 -8.43 -2.61 -12.12
CA HIS A 165 -7.12 -3.25 -11.97
C HIS A 165 -6.37 -3.42 -13.29
N ARG A 166 -7.12 -3.74 -14.36
CA ARG A 166 -6.68 -3.75 -15.76
C ARG A 166 -7.83 -3.27 -16.63
N VAL A 167 -7.51 -2.59 -17.71
CA VAL A 167 -8.52 -2.12 -18.67
C VAL A 167 -9.06 -3.32 -19.44
N ASP A 168 -10.37 -3.57 -19.33
CA ASP A 168 -11.04 -4.62 -20.07
C ASP A 168 -11.31 -4.15 -21.51
N PRO A 169 -10.69 -4.76 -22.54
CA PRO A 169 -10.87 -4.33 -23.92
C PRO A 169 -12.28 -4.58 -24.46
N ASN A 170 -13.08 -5.41 -23.77
CA ASN A 170 -14.44 -5.76 -24.19
C ASN A 170 -15.51 -4.83 -23.62
N VAL A 171 -15.13 -3.93 -22.71
CA VAL A 171 -16.06 -2.99 -22.05
C VAL A 171 -15.60 -1.56 -22.30
N PRO A 172 -16.42 -0.69 -22.91
CA PRO A 172 -16.07 0.72 -23.07
C PRO A 172 -15.69 1.35 -21.73
N ILE A 173 -14.57 2.08 -21.70
CA ILE A 173 -14.10 2.70 -20.46
C ILE A 173 -15.10 3.72 -19.90
N GLU A 174 -15.93 4.29 -20.75
CA GLU A 174 -17.01 5.21 -20.38
C GLU A 174 -18.08 4.50 -19.55
N ASP A 175 -18.41 3.25 -19.87
CA ASP A 175 -19.39 2.44 -19.12
C ASP A 175 -18.84 2.07 -17.73
N VAL A 176 -17.55 1.74 -17.67
CA VAL A 176 -16.84 1.54 -16.41
C VAL A 176 -16.87 2.80 -15.56
N ALA A 177 -16.44 3.93 -16.13
CA ALA A 177 -16.40 5.21 -15.43
C ALA A 177 -17.80 5.70 -15.02
N GLY A 178 -18.82 5.47 -15.85
CA GLY A 178 -20.22 5.74 -15.53
C GLY A 178 -20.72 4.92 -14.35
N THR A 179 -20.36 3.63 -14.31
CA THR A 179 -20.70 2.77 -13.18
C THR A 179 -20.05 3.24 -11.88
N ILE A 180 -18.77 3.63 -11.94
CA ILE A 180 -18.07 4.18 -10.76
C ILE A 180 -18.71 5.51 -10.33
N LYS A 181 -19.14 6.37 -11.27
CA LYS A 181 -19.86 7.59 -10.95
C LYS A 181 -21.13 7.32 -10.13
N ASP A 182 -21.90 6.30 -10.51
CA ASP A 182 -23.09 5.88 -9.75
C ASP A 182 -22.70 5.42 -8.33
N LEU A 183 -21.61 4.66 -8.18
CA LEU A 183 -21.13 4.19 -6.89
C LEU A 183 -20.61 5.34 -6.00
N VAL A 184 -20.02 6.37 -6.60
CA VAL A 184 -19.61 7.60 -5.91
C VAL A 184 -20.83 8.37 -5.41
N GLN A 185 -21.87 8.51 -6.23
CA GLN A 185 -23.13 9.14 -5.83
C GLN A 185 -23.84 8.38 -4.69
N GLN A 186 -23.69 7.06 -4.63
CA GLN A 186 -24.19 6.22 -3.54
C GLN A 186 -23.31 6.28 -2.27
N GLY A 187 -22.17 6.93 -2.31
CA GLY A 187 -21.22 7.01 -1.19
C GLY A 187 -20.45 5.71 -0.91
N LYS A 188 -20.56 4.68 -1.76
CA LYS A 188 -19.85 3.40 -1.63
C LYS A 188 -18.38 3.47 -2.04
N VAL A 189 -18.07 4.37 -2.96
CA VAL A 189 -16.73 4.69 -3.45
C VAL A 189 -16.53 6.19 -3.32
N LEU A 190 -15.37 6.62 -2.83
CA LEU A 190 -15.10 8.05 -2.70
C LEU A 190 -14.27 8.59 -3.87
N HIS A 191 -13.34 7.79 -4.40
CA HIS A 191 -12.46 8.19 -5.50
C HIS A 191 -12.27 7.04 -6.49
N PHE A 192 -12.11 7.40 -7.76
CA PHE A 192 -11.87 6.47 -8.87
C PHE A 192 -10.40 6.45 -9.25
N GLY A 193 -9.87 5.26 -9.57
CA GLY A 193 -8.53 5.05 -10.09
C GLY A 193 -8.48 4.08 -11.25
N LEU A 194 -7.39 4.15 -12.01
CA LEU A 194 -7.06 3.22 -13.10
C LEU A 194 -5.70 2.60 -12.85
N SER A 195 -5.51 1.35 -13.28
CA SER A 195 -4.20 0.69 -13.22
C SER A 195 -3.78 0.19 -14.60
N GLU A 196 -2.50 0.44 -14.94
CA GLU A 196 -1.89 0.05 -16.23
C GLU A 196 -2.69 0.53 -17.46
N ALA A 197 -3.30 1.71 -17.37
CA ALA A 197 -4.11 2.32 -18.42
C ALA A 197 -3.27 3.26 -19.31
N SER A 198 -3.59 3.31 -20.61
CA SER A 198 -2.97 4.21 -21.57
C SER A 198 -3.42 5.67 -21.37
N PRO A 199 -2.64 6.64 -21.82
CA PRO A 199 -3.04 8.07 -21.83
C PRO A 199 -4.41 8.32 -22.44
N LYS A 200 -4.74 7.61 -23.50
CA LYS A 200 -6.03 7.72 -24.20
C LYS A 200 -7.17 7.25 -23.29
N THR A 201 -7.03 6.10 -22.67
CA THR A 201 -8.03 5.53 -21.76
C THR A 201 -8.21 6.40 -20.52
N ILE A 202 -7.10 6.89 -19.94
CA ILE A 202 -7.14 7.79 -18.78
C ILE A 202 -7.97 9.03 -19.09
N ARG A 203 -7.75 9.69 -20.24
CA ARG A 203 -8.50 10.91 -20.63
C ARG A 203 -9.98 10.63 -20.84
N ARG A 204 -10.32 9.51 -21.48
CA ARG A 204 -11.72 9.12 -21.74
C ARG A 204 -12.45 8.84 -20.43
N ALA A 205 -11.85 8.08 -19.53
CA ALA A 205 -12.41 7.80 -18.21
C ALA A 205 -12.60 9.07 -17.38
N HIS A 206 -11.57 9.93 -17.35
CA HIS A 206 -11.56 11.17 -16.57
C HIS A 206 -12.64 12.16 -17.04
N ALA A 207 -12.99 12.15 -18.31
CA ALA A 207 -14.06 12.99 -18.86
C ALA A 207 -15.46 12.59 -18.36
N VAL A 208 -15.68 11.34 -17.95
CA VAL A 208 -16.96 10.82 -17.43
C VAL A 208 -17.03 10.92 -15.91
N GLN A 209 -15.95 10.46 -15.25
CA GLN A 209 -15.79 10.48 -13.80
C GLN A 209 -14.33 10.86 -13.50
N PRO A 210 -14.07 11.91 -12.69
CA PRO A 210 -12.73 12.30 -12.34
C PRO A 210 -11.90 11.11 -11.80
N VAL A 211 -10.77 10.84 -12.46
CA VAL A 211 -9.78 9.87 -12.01
C VAL A 211 -8.87 10.56 -11.01
N SER A 212 -8.78 10.04 -9.80
CA SER A 212 -7.94 10.59 -8.72
C SER A 212 -6.52 10.05 -8.73
N ALA A 213 -6.34 8.79 -9.16
CA ALA A 213 -5.04 8.14 -9.20
C ALA A 213 -4.90 7.19 -10.39
N VAL A 214 -3.68 7.12 -10.92
CA VAL A 214 -3.24 6.06 -11.84
C VAL A 214 -2.17 5.24 -11.13
N GLN A 215 -2.33 3.91 -11.13
CA GLN A 215 -1.38 2.99 -10.56
C GLN A 215 -0.68 2.19 -11.66
N SER A 216 0.64 2.33 -11.81
CA SER A 216 1.44 1.55 -12.77
C SER A 216 2.79 1.20 -12.19
N GLU A 217 3.46 0.18 -12.75
CA GLU A 217 4.81 -0.17 -12.33
C GLU A 217 5.77 0.99 -12.59
N TYR A 218 6.44 1.44 -11.53
CA TYR A 218 7.44 2.48 -11.64
C TYR A 218 8.51 2.33 -10.56
N SER A 219 9.76 2.28 -11.01
CA SER A 219 10.94 2.15 -10.15
C SER A 219 12.17 2.58 -10.92
N MET A 220 13.34 2.61 -10.28
CA MET A 220 14.62 2.78 -10.98
C MET A 220 14.88 1.71 -12.04
N TRP A 221 14.21 0.56 -11.98
CA TRP A 221 14.33 -0.56 -12.90
C TRP A 221 13.23 -0.61 -13.96
N THR A 222 12.10 0.07 -13.77
CA THR A 222 10.99 0.14 -14.74
C THR A 222 10.57 1.59 -14.89
N ARG A 223 10.91 2.21 -16.03
CA ARG A 223 10.71 3.64 -16.28
C ARG A 223 9.81 3.95 -17.49
N ASN A 224 9.10 2.97 -17.99
CA ASN A 224 8.26 3.10 -19.18
C ASN A 224 7.24 4.24 -19.08
N VAL A 225 6.70 4.48 -17.88
CA VAL A 225 5.72 5.55 -17.63
C VAL A 225 6.25 6.97 -17.86
N GLU A 226 7.56 7.15 -17.86
CA GLU A 226 8.20 8.43 -18.22
C GLU A 226 8.14 8.69 -19.74
N LEU A 227 8.11 7.63 -20.55
CA LEU A 227 8.23 7.69 -22.01
C LEU A 227 6.90 7.55 -22.74
N ASN A 228 5.95 6.76 -22.19
CA ASN A 228 4.69 6.43 -22.85
C ASN A 228 3.58 7.49 -22.66
N GLY A 229 3.88 8.59 -21.99
CA GLY A 229 2.96 9.72 -21.78
C GLY A 229 2.03 9.60 -20.59
N VAL A 230 2.08 8.50 -19.80
CA VAL A 230 1.20 8.30 -18.65
C VAL A 230 1.47 9.34 -17.57
N LEU A 231 2.73 9.53 -17.14
CA LEU A 231 3.07 10.55 -16.13
C LEU A 231 2.67 11.96 -16.59
N LYS A 232 2.93 12.29 -17.87
CA LYS A 232 2.55 13.57 -18.47
C LYS A 232 1.03 13.78 -18.42
N THR A 233 0.26 12.73 -18.76
CA THR A 233 -1.21 12.80 -18.71
C THR A 233 -1.72 12.99 -17.27
N CYS A 234 -1.11 12.31 -16.30
CA CYS A 234 -1.46 12.50 -14.90
C CYS A 234 -1.20 13.95 -14.44
N GLU A 235 -0.04 14.51 -14.80
CA GLU A 235 0.30 15.92 -14.48
C GLU A 235 -0.69 16.90 -15.11
N GLU A 236 -0.99 16.76 -16.40
CA GLU A 236 -1.93 17.64 -17.12
C GLU A 236 -3.34 17.62 -16.53
N LEU A 237 -3.79 16.49 -16.00
CA LEU A 237 -5.15 16.30 -15.46
C LEU A 237 -5.22 16.45 -13.93
N GLY A 238 -4.10 16.71 -13.25
CA GLY A 238 -4.04 16.79 -11.78
C GLY A 238 -4.30 15.45 -11.09
N ILE A 239 -3.98 14.33 -11.75
CA ILE A 239 -4.14 12.96 -11.26
C ILE A 239 -2.88 12.56 -10.50
N GLY A 240 -3.03 11.94 -9.32
CA GLY A 240 -1.91 11.37 -8.57
C GLY A 240 -1.40 10.07 -9.21
N PHE A 241 -0.13 9.76 -8.97
CA PHE A 241 0.49 8.56 -9.51
C PHE A 241 0.97 7.63 -8.39
N VAL A 242 0.61 6.34 -8.50
CA VAL A 242 0.92 5.33 -7.47
C VAL A 242 1.82 4.25 -8.06
N PRO A 243 3.14 4.32 -7.82
CA PRO A 243 4.07 3.27 -8.21
C PRO A 243 3.78 1.96 -7.47
N TRP A 244 3.36 0.91 -8.18
CA TRP A 244 3.44 -0.44 -7.64
C TRP A 244 4.80 -1.06 -7.98
N SER A 245 5.24 -2.07 -7.24
CA SER A 245 6.60 -2.65 -7.30
C SER A 245 7.72 -1.59 -7.28
N PRO A 246 7.68 -0.59 -6.39
CA PRO A 246 8.65 0.50 -6.39
C PRO A 246 10.08 0.04 -6.10
N LEU A 247 10.22 -1.19 -5.57
CA LEU A 247 11.51 -1.87 -5.33
C LEU A 247 11.80 -2.97 -6.34
N GLY A 248 11.13 -2.96 -7.53
CA GLY A 248 11.34 -3.96 -8.58
C GLY A 248 11.12 -5.39 -8.07
N SER A 249 10.01 -5.65 -7.38
CA SER A 249 9.70 -6.96 -6.76
C SER A 249 10.83 -7.51 -5.85
N GLY A 250 11.58 -6.60 -5.23
CA GLY A 250 12.68 -6.89 -4.32
C GLY A 250 14.08 -6.77 -4.95
N PHE A 251 14.22 -6.62 -6.27
CA PHE A 251 15.51 -6.48 -6.93
C PHE A 251 16.32 -5.29 -6.41
N LEU A 252 15.68 -4.13 -6.27
CA LEU A 252 16.32 -2.90 -5.83
C LEU A 252 16.66 -2.86 -4.32
N THR A 253 16.35 -3.93 -3.58
CA THR A 253 16.82 -4.07 -2.18
C THR A 253 18.29 -4.43 -2.09
N GLY A 254 18.88 -4.92 -3.19
CA GLY A 254 20.26 -5.41 -3.22
C GLY A 254 20.48 -6.75 -2.48
N LYS A 255 19.39 -7.44 -2.12
CA LYS A 255 19.45 -8.74 -1.40
C LYS A 255 19.59 -9.94 -2.34
N TYR A 256 19.37 -9.75 -3.65
CA TYR A 256 19.53 -10.80 -4.64
C TYR A 256 20.92 -10.76 -5.27
N ASP A 257 21.36 -11.92 -5.74
CA ASP A 257 22.60 -12.14 -6.45
C ASP A 257 22.36 -12.99 -7.71
N THR A 258 23.41 -13.31 -8.44
CA THR A 258 23.35 -14.10 -9.68
C THR A 258 22.90 -15.56 -9.47
N THR A 259 22.86 -16.04 -8.24
CA THR A 259 22.42 -17.40 -7.88
C THR A 259 20.97 -17.44 -7.43
N THR A 260 20.37 -16.28 -7.23
CA THR A 260 18.98 -16.16 -6.78
C THR A 260 18.03 -16.79 -7.80
N HIS A 261 17.14 -17.64 -7.30
CA HIS A 261 16.08 -18.28 -8.08
C HIS A 261 14.79 -18.32 -7.25
N PHE A 262 13.67 -18.38 -7.95
CA PHE A 262 12.35 -18.43 -7.36
C PHE A 262 11.68 -19.76 -7.72
N ASP A 263 10.94 -20.31 -6.77
CA ASP A 263 10.17 -21.53 -6.97
C ASP A 263 9.00 -21.26 -7.93
N LYS A 264 8.87 -22.07 -8.98
CA LYS A 264 7.90 -21.87 -10.06
C LYS A 264 6.45 -22.10 -9.63
N GLU A 265 6.24 -22.90 -8.59
CA GLU A 265 4.89 -23.26 -8.14
C GLU A 265 4.35 -22.26 -7.09
N THR A 266 5.25 -21.61 -6.38
CA THR A 266 4.89 -20.86 -5.17
C THR A 266 5.31 -19.39 -5.20
N ASP A 267 6.13 -18.98 -6.16
CA ASP A 267 6.62 -17.60 -6.25
C ASP A 267 6.39 -17.00 -7.64
N PHE A 268 5.55 -16.00 -7.69
CA PHE A 268 5.15 -15.31 -8.92
C PHE A 268 6.34 -14.76 -9.74
N ARG A 269 7.45 -14.39 -9.06
CA ARG A 269 8.66 -13.87 -9.71
C ARG A 269 9.37 -14.90 -10.59
N ALA A 270 9.13 -16.18 -10.37
CA ALA A 270 9.68 -17.24 -11.24
C ALA A 270 9.21 -17.11 -12.70
N GLY A 271 8.06 -16.46 -12.93
CA GLY A 271 7.52 -16.17 -14.25
C GLY A 271 8.01 -14.85 -14.87
N PHE A 272 8.87 -14.08 -14.18
CA PHE A 272 9.36 -12.80 -14.70
C PHE A 272 10.66 -13.01 -15.47
N PRO A 273 10.71 -12.73 -16.81
CA PRO A 273 11.92 -12.91 -17.61
C PRO A 273 13.16 -12.24 -17.03
N ARG A 274 13.02 -11.06 -16.41
CA ARG A 274 14.11 -10.32 -15.76
C ARG A 274 14.84 -11.09 -14.67
N TYR A 275 14.18 -12.06 -14.04
CA TYR A 275 14.74 -12.90 -12.99
C TYR A 275 15.24 -14.26 -13.51
N SER A 276 15.20 -14.48 -14.82
CA SER A 276 15.74 -15.71 -15.39
C SER A 276 17.25 -15.82 -15.14
N LYS A 277 17.76 -17.07 -15.17
CA LYS A 277 19.22 -17.32 -15.08
C LYS A 277 20.03 -16.61 -16.17
N GLU A 278 19.39 -16.31 -17.30
CA GLU A 278 19.99 -15.59 -18.42
C GLU A 278 20.09 -14.09 -18.13
N PHE A 279 18.99 -13.45 -17.66
CA PHE A 279 18.93 -12.00 -17.59
C PHE A 279 19.29 -11.43 -16.21
N LEU A 280 19.08 -12.16 -15.12
CA LEU A 280 19.38 -11.65 -13.77
C LEU A 280 20.86 -11.22 -13.65
N PRO A 281 21.86 -12.01 -14.09
CA PRO A 281 23.27 -11.57 -14.02
C PRO A 281 23.55 -10.30 -14.82
N LEU A 282 22.87 -10.11 -15.95
CA LEU A 282 23.06 -8.93 -16.81
C LEU A 282 22.45 -7.66 -16.18
N ASN A 283 21.48 -7.81 -15.30
CA ASN A 283 20.85 -6.71 -14.56
C ASN A 283 21.62 -6.30 -13.30
N MET A 284 22.53 -7.14 -12.79
CA MET A 284 23.26 -6.89 -11.52
C MET A 284 24.07 -5.60 -11.49
N PRO A 285 24.67 -5.09 -12.59
CA PRO A 285 25.42 -3.84 -12.55
C PRO A 285 24.62 -2.64 -11.99
N LEU A 286 23.31 -2.59 -12.21
CA LEU A 286 22.44 -1.57 -11.61
C LEU A 286 22.47 -1.67 -10.08
N ILE A 287 22.41 -2.88 -9.54
CA ILE A 287 22.40 -3.11 -8.09
C ILE A 287 23.73 -2.76 -7.45
N GLU A 288 24.83 -3.12 -8.09
CA GLU A 288 26.17 -2.79 -7.55
C GLU A 288 26.38 -1.27 -7.51
N TRP A 289 25.95 -0.55 -8.55
CA TRP A 289 25.97 0.90 -8.53
C TRP A 289 25.05 1.45 -7.41
N LEU A 290 23.82 0.94 -7.28
CA LEU A 290 22.87 1.41 -6.28
C LEU A 290 23.36 1.18 -4.85
N LYS A 291 24.02 0.05 -4.57
CA LYS A 291 24.68 -0.22 -3.28
C LYS A 291 25.77 0.82 -2.96
N GLY A 292 26.61 1.12 -3.94
CA GLY A 292 27.66 2.14 -3.80
C GLY A 292 27.08 3.53 -3.52
N TYR A 293 26.04 3.91 -4.27
CA TYR A 293 25.35 5.19 -4.08
C TYR A 293 24.68 5.26 -2.68
N ALA A 294 23.97 4.21 -2.27
CA ALA A 294 23.32 4.14 -0.98
C ALA A 294 24.32 4.26 0.18
N THR A 295 25.46 3.56 0.09
CA THR A 295 26.55 3.66 1.08
C THR A 295 27.06 5.09 1.21
N SER A 296 27.24 5.81 0.08
CA SER A 296 27.70 7.20 0.09
C SER A 296 26.71 8.18 0.77
N ARG A 297 25.44 7.76 0.92
CA ARG A 297 24.36 8.53 1.54
C ARG A 297 23.97 8.02 2.93
N ASN A 298 24.72 7.07 3.49
CA ASN A 298 24.40 6.39 4.75
C ASN A 298 22.95 5.85 4.76
N ALA A 299 22.53 5.26 3.64
CA ALA A 299 21.19 4.73 3.41
C ALA A 299 21.26 3.30 2.85
N THR A 300 20.11 2.61 2.81
CA THR A 300 20.01 1.32 2.11
C THR A 300 19.59 1.52 0.65
N PRO A 301 19.85 0.55 -0.24
CA PRO A 301 19.36 0.57 -1.62
C PRO A 301 17.85 0.79 -1.71
N SER A 302 17.06 0.14 -0.86
CA SER A 302 15.60 0.32 -0.75
C SER A 302 15.23 1.76 -0.46
N GLN A 303 15.90 2.39 0.51
CA GLN A 303 15.65 3.77 0.89
C GLN A 303 15.97 4.75 -0.24
N VAL A 304 17.08 4.54 -0.95
CA VAL A 304 17.43 5.36 -2.12
C VAL A 304 16.39 5.22 -3.23
N ALA A 305 15.98 4.00 -3.56
CA ALA A 305 14.99 3.75 -4.61
C ALA A 305 13.63 4.40 -4.29
N LEU A 306 13.17 4.33 -3.05
CA LEU A 306 11.92 4.96 -2.62
C LEU A 306 12.05 6.49 -2.54
N ALA A 307 13.15 7.02 -1.99
CA ALA A 307 13.41 8.45 -1.91
C ALA A 307 13.50 9.10 -3.30
N TRP A 308 14.08 8.39 -4.29
CA TRP A 308 14.10 8.85 -5.68
C TRP A 308 12.68 9.01 -6.23
N LEU A 309 11.79 8.03 -6.05
CA LEU A 309 10.38 8.15 -6.45
C LEU A 309 9.69 9.33 -5.77
N LEU A 310 9.91 9.48 -4.46
CA LEU A 310 9.35 10.61 -3.70
C LEU A 310 9.85 11.98 -4.19
N ALA A 311 11.09 12.03 -4.70
CA ALA A 311 11.69 13.28 -5.20
C ALA A 311 11.30 13.60 -6.66
N LYS A 312 10.76 12.63 -7.43
CA LYS A 312 10.33 12.85 -8.83
C LYS A 312 9.15 13.81 -8.95
N SER A 313 8.17 13.70 -8.07
CA SER A 313 6.99 14.60 -8.05
C SER A 313 6.25 14.53 -6.71
N PRO A 314 5.65 15.63 -6.25
CA PRO A 314 4.79 15.63 -5.07
C PRO A 314 3.48 14.83 -5.25
N SER A 315 3.10 14.51 -6.47
CA SER A 315 1.91 13.69 -6.78
C SER A 315 2.21 12.18 -6.87
N ILE A 316 3.45 11.74 -6.62
CA ILE A 316 3.85 10.33 -6.62
C ILE A 316 3.80 9.77 -5.20
N VAL A 317 3.07 8.67 -5.02
CA VAL A 317 2.89 7.97 -3.73
C VAL A 317 3.24 6.50 -3.91
N PRO A 318 4.49 6.08 -3.64
CA PRO A 318 4.89 4.69 -3.75
C PRO A 318 4.21 3.81 -2.70
N ILE A 319 3.92 2.55 -3.08
CA ILE A 319 3.29 1.54 -2.21
C ILE A 319 4.19 0.30 -2.08
N PRO A 320 5.38 0.42 -1.43
CA PRO A 320 6.23 -0.76 -1.21
C PRO A 320 5.49 -1.81 -0.38
N GLY A 321 5.48 -3.06 -0.85
CA GLY A 321 4.92 -4.19 -0.14
C GLY A 321 5.96 -4.89 0.72
N THR A 322 5.57 -5.33 1.92
CA THR A 322 6.42 -6.16 2.78
C THR A 322 5.57 -7.03 3.72
N ARG A 323 6.15 -8.15 4.17
CA ARG A 323 5.54 -9.08 5.14
C ARG A 323 6.13 -8.96 6.54
N THR A 324 7.22 -8.20 6.69
CA THR A 324 7.95 -8.11 7.95
C THR A 324 8.05 -6.67 8.42
N GLN A 325 8.04 -6.48 9.73
CA GLN A 325 8.18 -5.17 10.34
C GLN A 325 9.55 -4.54 10.07
N ASP A 326 10.62 -5.34 10.05
CA ASP A 326 11.98 -4.83 9.79
C ASP A 326 12.09 -4.22 8.39
N HIS A 327 11.59 -4.92 7.37
CA HIS A 327 11.56 -4.38 6.01
C HIS A 327 10.60 -3.19 5.89
N LEU A 328 9.49 -3.19 6.64
CA LEU A 328 8.59 -2.04 6.70
C LEU A 328 9.32 -0.80 7.21
N LEU A 329 9.99 -0.92 8.37
CA LEU A 329 10.71 0.20 8.99
C LEU A 329 11.90 0.65 8.13
N GLU A 330 12.60 -0.28 7.47
CA GLU A 330 13.62 0.04 6.47
C GLU A 330 13.03 0.91 5.34
N ASN A 331 11.91 0.47 4.75
CA ASN A 331 11.24 1.21 3.67
C ASN A 331 10.77 2.59 4.12
N LEU A 332 10.16 2.69 5.30
CA LEU A 332 9.69 3.96 5.86
C LEU A 332 10.84 4.92 6.14
N GLY A 333 12.05 4.43 6.39
CA GLY A 333 13.26 5.24 6.53
C GLY A 333 13.57 6.09 5.29
N ALA A 334 13.01 5.75 4.13
CA ALA A 334 13.17 6.55 2.90
C ALA A 334 12.67 8.00 3.04
N GLN A 335 11.68 8.26 3.88
CA GLN A 335 11.16 9.62 4.15
C GLN A 335 12.20 10.56 4.76
N ASN A 336 13.24 10.01 5.39
CA ASN A 336 14.31 10.76 6.03
C ASN A 336 15.48 11.06 5.07
N LEU A 337 15.52 10.42 3.89
CA LEU A 337 16.53 10.64 2.87
C LEU A 337 16.06 11.73 1.89
N VAL A 338 16.54 12.94 2.09
CA VAL A 338 16.24 14.04 1.19
C VAL A 338 17.19 14.03 0.01
N LEU A 339 16.65 13.78 -1.18
CA LEU A 339 17.37 13.93 -2.46
C LEU A 339 17.07 15.30 -3.06
N THR A 340 18.12 16.04 -3.38
CA THR A 340 18.00 17.32 -4.10
C THR A 340 17.64 17.09 -5.55
N GLN A 341 17.21 18.13 -6.28
CA GLN A 341 16.98 18.05 -7.72
C GLN A 341 18.24 17.60 -8.46
N LYS A 342 19.43 18.06 -8.00
CA LYS A 342 20.70 17.62 -8.57
C LYS A 342 20.93 16.13 -8.35
N ASP A 343 20.64 15.61 -7.16
CA ASP A 343 20.74 14.16 -6.89
C ASP A 343 19.85 13.34 -7.82
N VAL A 344 18.60 13.78 -8.03
CA VAL A 344 17.66 13.13 -8.95
C VAL A 344 18.19 13.16 -10.37
N GLN A 345 18.71 14.30 -10.85
CA GLN A 345 19.31 14.43 -12.19
C GLN A 345 20.54 13.54 -12.36
N ASP A 346 21.43 13.49 -11.36
CA ASP A 346 22.60 12.62 -11.37
C ASP A 346 22.20 11.14 -11.47
N ILE A 347 21.20 10.72 -10.69
CA ILE A 347 20.63 9.37 -10.74
C ILE A 347 20.03 9.11 -12.14
N ASP A 348 19.16 10.01 -12.63
CA ASP A 348 18.49 9.87 -13.94
C ASP A 348 19.48 9.80 -15.11
N THR A 349 20.65 10.44 -14.98
CA THR A 349 21.75 10.38 -15.96
C THR A 349 22.50 9.03 -15.90
N MET A 350 22.55 8.41 -14.71
CA MET A 350 23.23 7.14 -14.54
C MET A 350 22.37 5.95 -14.96
N LEU A 351 21.06 5.96 -14.65
CA LEU A 351 20.18 4.82 -14.89
C LEU A 351 20.21 4.29 -16.35
N PRO A 352 20.23 5.12 -17.41
CA PRO A 352 20.31 4.64 -18.80
C PRO A 352 21.61 3.91 -19.15
N LYS A 353 22.66 4.03 -18.32
CA LYS A 353 23.93 3.30 -18.53
C LYS A 353 23.83 1.83 -18.13
N PHE A 354 22.74 1.43 -17.49
CA PHE A 354 22.42 0.06 -17.10
C PHE A 354 21.28 -0.47 -17.97
N PRO A 355 21.57 -1.13 -19.10
CA PRO A 355 20.54 -1.75 -19.93
C PRO A 355 19.71 -2.74 -19.10
N ILE A 356 18.41 -2.79 -19.37
CA ILE A 356 17.51 -3.70 -18.68
C ILE A 356 17.22 -4.87 -19.59
N TYR A 357 17.46 -6.08 -19.09
CA TYR A 357 17.29 -7.32 -19.83
C TYR A 357 16.09 -8.09 -19.32
N GLY A 358 15.27 -8.56 -20.26
CA GLY A 358 14.04 -9.31 -19.98
C GLY A 358 12.83 -8.43 -19.68
N GLU A 359 11.67 -8.96 -20.02
CA GLU A 359 10.39 -8.31 -19.72
C GLU A 359 10.08 -8.30 -18.23
N ARG A 360 9.31 -7.31 -17.79
CA ARG A 360 8.96 -7.07 -16.39
C ARG A 360 8.01 -8.12 -15.83
N MET A 361 7.18 -8.74 -16.66
CA MET A 361 6.24 -9.79 -16.29
C MET A 361 6.17 -10.85 -17.40
N GLY A 362 5.56 -12.00 -17.10
CA GLY A 362 5.26 -13.02 -18.10
C GLY A 362 4.22 -12.55 -19.13
N GLU A 363 4.21 -13.16 -20.31
CA GLU A 363 3.40 -12.76 -21.48
C GLU A 363 1.91 -12.58 -21.17
N ALA A 364 1.31 -13.51 -20.42
CA ALA A 364 -0.10 -13.43 -20.05
C ALA A 364 -0.45 -12.17 -19.24
N HIS A 365 0.46 -11.69 -18.39
CA HIS A 365 0.26 -10.45 -17.63
C HIS A 365 0.58 -9.22 -18.47
N MET A 366 1.58 -9.32 -19.36
CA MET A 366 1.91 -8.23 -20.29
C MET A 366 0.76 -7.95 -21.25
N SER A 367 0.05 -8.99 -21.73
CA SER A 367 -1.11 -8.83 -22.63
C SER A 367 -2.33 -8.14 -21.98
N SER A 368 -2.37 -8.04 -20.65
CA SER A 368 -3.42 -7.32 -19.91
C SER A 368 -3.16 -5.82 -19.75
N ILE A 369 -2.04 -5.31 -20.27
CA ILE A 369 -1.69 -3.90 -20.18
C ILE A 369 -2.29 -3.14 -21.37
N ASP A 370 -2.87 -1.96 -21.10
CA ASP A 370 -3.59 -1.17 -22.12
C ASP A 370 -2.66 -0.35 -23.06
N TYR A 371 -1.34 -0.56 -23.02
CA TYR A 371 -0.41 0.15 -23.90
C TYR A 371 0.78 -0.71 -24.30
N THR A 372 1.26 -0.48 -25.53
CA THR A 372 2.50 -1.05 -26.03
C THR A 372 3.64 -0.06 -25.83
N PHE A 373 4.82 -0.57 -25.56
CA PHE A 373 6.05 0.21 -25.37
C PHE A 373 6.85 0.30 -26.66
#